data_252d96b16bba732b39f589c4f3781e8f
#
_entry.id   252d96b16bba732b39f589c4f3781e8f
#
_cell.length_a   1.000
_cell.length_b   1.000
_cell.length_c   1.000
_cell.angle_alpha   90.00
_cell.angle_beta   90.00
_cell.angle_gamma   90.00
#
_symmetry.space_group_name_H-M   'P 1'
#
loop_
_entity.id
_entity.type
_entity.pdbx_description
1 polymer ?
#
loop_
_entity_poly.entity_id
_entity_poly.type
_entity_poly.pdbx_seq_one_letter_code
_entity_poly.pdbx_strand_id
1 'polypeptide(L)'
;VITYLALLERLIPYDRNWHPGKDEWRWYGIYFLLTMAGSGLAQLLVALAVGLIAPEEPAHHLGAEIPGALLTGSLVSYAVHRLGHRNALLWRLHGVHHVPEKVNVANNGVNHVLDIVLAQSLVQLALALVGFSRPAVLVAGLFVAAQGYFVHANIDVRIGPLNHLLASPEQHRLHHSTDLSEAGHYGSDLSCWDHLFGSFTWHPGREPTAVGLHDPASFPGTGEILAALLHPWRRRAAPRPGPE
;
A
#
# COMPACT_ATOMS: atom_id res chain seq x y z
N VAL A 1 -10.13 -13.28 1.03
CA VAL A 1 -10.18 -11.94 0.40
C VAL A 1 -9.60 -12.01 -1.01
N ILE A 2 -8.30 -12.32 -1.20
CA ILE A 2 -7.60 -12.30 -2.51
C ILE A 2 -8.37 -13.10 -3.57
N THR A 3 -8.71 -14.37 -3.29
CA THR A 3 -9.46 -15.24 -4.23
C THR A 3 -10.81 -14.64 -4.60
N TYR A 4 -11.51 -14.05 -3.63
CA TYR A 4 -12.81 -13.41 -3.87
C TYR A 4 -12.67 -12.17 -4.76
N LEU A 5 -11.69 -11.30 -4.48
CA LEU A 5 -11.43 -10.11 -5.30
C LEU A 5 -10.97 -10.49 -6.71
N ALA A 6 -10.10 -11.50 -6.84
CA ALA A 6 -9.67 -12.01 -8.15
C ALA A 6 -10.86 -12.59 -8.98
N LEU A 7 -11.86 -13.17 -8.31
CA LEU A 7 -13.10 -13.59 -8.97
C LEU A 7 -13.92 -12.38 -9.43
N LEU A 8 -14.05 -11.36 -8.57
CA LEU A 8 -14.75 -10.12 -8.92
C LEU A 8 -14.11 -9.40 -10.10
N GLU A 9 -12.77 -9.37 -10.18
CA GLU A 9 -12.05 -8.82 -11.34
C GLU A 9 -12.41 -9.52 -12.65
N ARG A 10 -12.83 -10.80 -12.60
CA ARG A 10 -13.30 -11.55 -13.79
C ARG A 10 -14.75 -11.25 -14.12
N LEU A 11 -15.58 -11.01 -13.11
CA LEU A 11 -17.03 -10.82 -13.27
C LEU A 11 -17.40 -9.38 -13.61
N ILE A 12 -16.76 -8.41 -12.94
CA ILE A 12 -17.04 -6.97 -13.05
C ILE A 12 -15.74 -6.17 -13.19
N PRO A 13 -14.88 -6.45 -14.20
CA PRO A 13 -13.63 -5.73 -14.37
C PRO A 13 -13.88 -4.25 -14.67
N TYR A 14 -13.05 -3.36 -14.08
CA TYR A 14 -12.97 -1.97 -14.48
C TYR A 14 -12.40 -1.86 -15.91
N ASP A 15 -11.26 -2.51 -16.17
CA ASP A 15 -10.69 -2.63 -17.52
C ASP A 15 -10.26 -4.08 -17.79
N ARG A 16 -10.80 -4.67 -18.85
CA ARG A 16 -10.47 -6.06 -19.25
C ARG A 16 -9.00 -6.23 -19.66
N ASN A 17 -8.35 -5.15 -20.13
CA ASN A 17 -6.95 -5.18 -20.52
C ASN A 17 -6.00 -5.18 -19.33
N TRP A 18 -6.51 -4.89 -18.11
CA TRP A 18 -5.72 -4.89 -16.89
C TRP A 18 -5.57 -6.28 -16.26
N HIS A 19 -6.15 -7.30 -16.84
CA HIS A 19 -5.84 -8.68 -16.43
C HIS A 19 -4.37 -9.01 -16.71
N PRO A 20 -3.67 -9.65 -15.77
CA PRO A 20 -2.27 -10.01 -15.98
C PRO A 20 -2.07 -10.98 -17.14
N GLY A 21 -1.09 -10.70 -17.99
CA GLY A 21 -0.58 -11.66 -18.98
C GLY A 21 0.28 -12.76 -18.33
N LYS A 22 0.72 -13.74 -19.12
CA LYS A 22 1.49 -14.90 -18.61
C LYS A 22 2.81 -14.49 -17.93
N ASP A 23 3.54 -13.55 -18.53
CA ASP A 23 4.81 -13.08 -17.96
C ASP A 23 4.58 -12.22 -16.71
N GLU A 24 3.53 -11.38 -16.70
CA GLU A 24 3.17 -10.56 -15.55
C GLU A 24 2.82 -11.42 -14.33
N TRP A 25 2.10 -12.54 -14.51
CA TRP A 25 1.82 -13.49 -13.43
C TRP A 25 3.09 -14.02 -12.77
N ARG A 26 4.13 -14.30 -13.58
CA ARG A 26 5.42 -14.76 -13.07
C ARG A 26 6.09 -13.65 -12.23
N TRP A 27 6.16 -12.43 -12.75
CA TRP A 27 6.79 -11.31 -12.04
C TRP A 27 6.03 -10.93 -10.77
N TYR A 28 4.70 -10.81 -10.84
CA TYR A 28 3.86 -10.51 -9.68
C TYR A 28 3.96 -11.60 -8.62
N GLY A 29 4.07 -12.87 -9.01
CA GLY A 29 4.32 -13.96 -8.08
C GLY A 29 5.65 -13.83 -7.34
N ILE A 30 6.73 -13.45 -8.03
CA ILE A 30 8.04 -13.22 -7.40
C ILE A 30 7.96 -12.02 -6.42
N TYR A 31 7.36 -10.90 -6.84
CA TYR A 31 7.18 -9.75 -5.95
C TYR A 31 6.30 -10.07 -4.74
N PHE A 32 5.25 -10.86 -4.92
CA PHE A 32 4.42 -11.33 -3.83
C PHE A 32 5.25 -12.11 -2.79
N LEU A 33 6.11 -13.03 -3.24
CA LEU A 33 7.01 -13.78 -2.33
C LEU A 33 8.02 -12.86 -1.64
N LEU A 34 8.57 -11.87 -2.34
CA LEU A 34 9.47 -10.87 -1.75
C LEU A 34 8.73 -10.00 -0.71
N THR A 35 7.48 -9.61 -0.99
CA THR A 35 6.63 -8.86 -0.05
C THR A 35 6.34 -9.69 1.21
N MET A 36 6.01 -10.98 1.05
CA MET A 36 5.80 -11.89 2.18
C MET A 36 7.07 -12.08 3.01
N ALA A 37 8.22 -12.24 2.35
CA ALA A 37 9.51 -12.35 3.04
C ALA A 37 9.86 -11.05 3.78
N GLY A 38 9.63 -9.89 3.18
CA GLY A 38 9.82 -8.57 3.80
C GLY A 38 8.92 -8.38 5.03
N SER A 39 7.65 -8.77 4.93
CA SER A 39 6.71 -8.73 6.06
C SER A 39 7.14 -9.66 7.20
N GLY A 40 7.60 -10.87 6.89
CA GLY A 40 8.13 -11.81 7.88
C GLY A 40 9.40 -11.27 8.56
N LEU A 41 10.29 -10.65 7.80
CA LEU A 41 11.48 -10.00 8.35
C LEU A 41 11.11 -8.83 9.27
N ALA A 42 10.15 -7.99 8.89
CA ALA A 42 9.66 -6.90 9.72
C ALA A 42 9.10 -7.41 11.05
N GLN A 43 8.29 -8.47 11.01
CA GLN A 43 7.76 -9.12 12.23
C GLN A 43 8.88 -9.62 13.14
N LEU A 44 9.90 -10.27 12.58
CA LEU A 44 11.04 -10.76 13.35
C LEU A 44 11.81 -9.60 14.00
N LEU A 45 12.11 -8.55 13.25
CA LEU A 45 12.84 -7.37 13.74
C LEU A 45 12.09 -6.68 14.88
N VAL A 46 10.77 -6.48 14.71
CA VAL A 46 9.93 -5.88 15.76
C VAL A 46 9.81 -6.80 16.97
N ALA A 47 9.60 -8.08 16.77
CA ALA A 47 9.53 -9.04 17.88
C ALA A 47 10.83 -9.06 18.72
N LEU A 48 11.99 -9.01 18.07
CA LEU A 48 13.28 -8.91 18.76
C LEU A 48 13.43 -7.58 19.51
N ALA A 49 13.03 -6.46 18.90
CA ALA A 49 13.10 -5.15 19.54
C ALA A 49 12.14 -5.02 20.73
N VAL A 50 10.89 -5.46 20.56
CA VAL A 50 9.84 -5.38 21.58
C VAL A 50 10.06 -6.38 22.71
N GLY A 51 10.58 -7.59 22.43
CA GLY A 51 10.93 -8.57 23.43
C GLY A 51 11.95 -8.09 24.46
N LEU A 52 12.70 -7.00 24.15
CA LEU A 52 13.64 -6.38 25.07
C LEU A 52 13.02 -5.27 25.95
N ILE A 53 11.87 -4.73 25.58
CA ILE A 53 11.30 -3.51 26.18
C ILE A 53 9.81 -3.61 26.53
N ALA A 54 9.12 -4.70 26.15
CA ALA A 54 7.67 -4.78 26.36
C ALA A 54 7.35 -5.13 27.83
N PRO A 55 6.44 -4.39 28.47
CA PRO A 55 5.86 -4.78 29.76
C PRO A 55 4.96 -6.01 29.60
N GLU A 56 4.69 -6.70 30.74
CA GLU A 56 3.69 -7.76 30.79
C GLU A 56 2.32 -7.27 30.32
N GLU A 57 1.60 -8.12 29.59
CA GLU A 57 0.32 -7.75 28.97
C GLU A 57 -0.74 -7.35 30.02
N PRO A 58 -1.28 -6.12 29.99
CA PRO A 58 -2.39 -5.74 30.87
C PRO A 58 -3.70 -6.41 30.45
N ALA A 59 -4.72 -6.32 31.32
CA ALA A 59 -6.09 -6.76 30.96
C ALA A 59 -6.62 -5.97 29.76
N HIS A 60 -7.17 -6.66 28.76
CA HIS A 60 -7.52 -6.10 27.48
C HIS A 60 -9.03 -5.93 27.27
N HIS A 61 -9.43 -4.80 26.67
CA HIS A 61 -10.79 -4.52 26.24
C HIS A 61 -10.85 -4.44 24.69
N LEU A 62 -11.00 -5.58 24.03
CA LEU A 62 -10.98 -5.70 22.57
C LEU A 62 -11.92 -4.71 21.86
N GLY A 63 -13.07 -4.34 22.47
CA GLY A 63 -14.00 -3.39 21.90
C GLY A 63 -13.42 -1.98 21.72
N ALA A 64 -12.47 -1.57 22.56
CA ALA A 64 -11.77 -0.28 22.43
C ALA A 64 -10.41 -0.45 21.70
N GLU A 65 -9.73 -1.57 21.93
CA GLU A 65 -8.41 -1.82 21.35
C GLU A 65 -8.43 -2.02 19.84
N ILE A 66 -9.42 -2.72 19.29
CA ILE A 66 -9.52 -2.93 17.85
C ILE A 66 -9.64 -1.61 17.09
N PRO A 67 -10.58 -0.70 17.40
CA PRO A 67 -10.62 0.61 16.78
C PRO A 67 -9.35 1.44 17.00
N GLY A 68 -8.76 1.39 18.20
CA GLY A 68 -7.50 2.06 18.51
C GLY A 68 -6.33 1.55 17.68
N ALA A 69 -6.20 0.22 17.55
CA ALA A 69 -5.17 -0.42 16.73
C ALA A 69 -5.36 -0.10 15.24
N LEU A 70 -6.60 -0.10 14.74
CA LEU A 70 -6.94 0.30 13.38
C LEU A 70 -6.51 1.73 13.10
N LEU A 71 -6.90 2.68 13.96
CA LEU A 71 -6.54 4.09 13.79
C LEU A 71 -5.02 4.29 13.86
N THR A 72 -4.34 3.69 14.84
CA THR A 72 -2.88 3.82 14.99
C THR A 72 -2.13 3.22 13.80
N GLY A 73 -2.47 2.00 13.40
CA GLY A 73 -1.85 1.33 12.27
C GLY A 73 -2.07 2.07 10.95
N SER A 74 -3.31 2.51 10.72
CA SER A 74 -3.69 3.29 9.54
C SER A 74 -2.97 4.65 9.50
N LEU A 75 -2.83 5.36 10.62
CA LEU A 75 -2.07 6.61 10.68
C LEU A 75 -0.62 6.42 10.28
N VAL A 76 0.04 5.40 10.83
CA VAL A 76 1.45 5.15 10.52
C VAL A 76 1.61 4.71 9.06
N SER A 77 0.72 3.85 8.57
CA SER A 77 0.68 3.42 7.17
C SER A 77 0.53 4.63 6.23
N TYR A 78 -0.45 5.50 6.50
CA TYR A 78 -0.66 6.76 5.78
C TYR A 78 0.61 7.64 5.78
N ALA A 79 1.21 7.84 6.95
CA ALA A 79 2.40 8.70 7.08
C ALA A 79 3.59 8.16 6.29
N VAL A 80 3.85 6.85 6.36
CA VAL A 80 4.92 6.19 5.60
C VAL A 80 4.65 6.28 4.09
N HIS A 81 3.44 6.02 3.65
CA HIS A 81 3.04 6.10 2.25
C HIS A 81 3.20 7.53 1.71
N ARG A 82 2.67 8.52 2.42
CA ARG A 82 2.82 9.94 2.05
C ARG A 82 4.29 10.37 2.01
N LEU A 83 5.10 9.95 2.97
CA LEU A 83 6.55 10.20 2.96
C LEU A 83 7.25 9.48 1.79
N GLY A 84 6.81 8.29 1.42
CA GLY A 84 7.26 7.56 0.24
C GLY A 84 7.12 8.41 -1.03
N HIS A 85 6.04 9.16 -1.16
CA HIS A 85 5.82 10.06 -2.28
C HIS A 85 6.54 11.41 -2.18
N ARG A 86 6.81 11.90 -0.97
CA ARG A 86 7.39 13.25 -0.74
C ARG A 86 8.90 13.27 -0.54
N ASN A 87 9.49 12.14 -0.21
CA ASN A 87 10.91 12.02 0.05
C ASN A 87 11.61 11.27 -1.09
N ALA A 88 12.58 11.91 -1.74
CA ALA A 88 13.28 11.34 -2.90
C ALA A 88 14.00 10.01 -2.60
N LEU A 89 14.45 9.78 -1.35
CA LEU A 89 15.09 8.52 -0.96
C LEU A 89 14.03 7.41 -0.79
N LEU A 90 12.95 7.71 -0.10
CA LEU A 90 11.84 6.76 0.10
C LEU A 90 11.13 6.45 -1.21
N TRP A 91 11.01 7.44 -2.11
CA TRP A 91 10.47 7.22 -3.46
C TRP A 91 11.23 6.17 -4.25
N ARG A 92 12.56 6.07 -4.07
CA ARG A 92 13.36 5.01 -4.72
C ARG A 92 12.96 3.59 -4.31
N LEU A 93 12.31 3.46 -3.14
CA LEU A 93 11.74 2.20 -2.65
C LEU A 93 10.28 2.09 -3.11
N HIS A 94 9.47 3.08 -2.75
CA HIS A 94 8.04 3.07 -2.95
C HIS A 94 7.63 3.17 -4.43
N GLY A 95 8.38 3.91 -5.24
CA GLY A 95 8.10 4.06 -6.67
C GLY A 95 8.11 2.75 -7.47
N VAL A 96 8.73 1.67 -6.96
CA VAL A 96 8.63 0.32 -7.55
C VAL A 96 7.16 -0.14 -7.60
N HIS A 97 6.34 0.24 -6.61
CA HIS A 97 4.92 -0.03 -6.56
C HIS A 97 4.13 0.66 -7.70
N HIS A 98 4.61 1.81 -8.15
CA HIS A 98 3.99 2.59 -9.22
C HIS A 98 4.47 2.25 -10.63
N VAL A 99 5.43 1.30 -10.79
CA VAL A 99 5.94 0.89 -12.11
C VAL A 99 4.88 0.21 -13.00
N PRO A 100 3.99 -0.66 -12.47
CA PRO A 100 2.98 -1.31 -13.32
C PRO A 100 2.02 -0.30 -13.96
N GLU A 101 1.78 -0.45 -15.27
CA GLU A 101 0.80 0.35 -16.04
C GLU A 101 -0.64 -0.20 -15.94
N LYS A 102 -0.94 -0.87 -14.85
CA LYS A 102 -2.21 -1.51 -14.51
C LYS A 102 -2.35 -1.54 -12.99
N VAL A 103 -3.59 -1.51 -12.52
CA VAL A 103 -3.90 -1.72 -11.09
C VAL A 103 -4.83 -2.93 -10.98
N ASN A 104 -4.37 -3.99 -10.33
CA ASN A 104 -5.14 -5.22 -10.11
C ASN A 104 -4.66 -5.94 -8.84
N VAL A 105 -5.44 -6.90 -8.36
CA VAL A 105 -5.14 -7.68 -7.14
C VAL A 105 -3.75 -8.34 -7.19
N ALA A 106 -3.34 -8.84 -8.36
CA ALA A 106 -2.09 -9.57 -8.48
C ALA A 106 -0.86 -8.66 -8.33
N ASN A 107 -0.93 -7.39 -8.76
CA ASN A 107 0.19 -6.46 -8.67
C ASN A 107 0.21 -5.60 -7.41
N ASN A 108 -0.76 -5.74 -6.50
CA ASN A 108 -0.67 -5.14 -5.17
C ASN A 108 0.62 -5.56 -4.42
N GLY A 109 1.14 -6.75 -4.71
CA GLY A 109 2.39 -7.25 -4.16
C GLY A 109 3.65 -6.72 -4.84
N VAL A 110 3.57 -5.89 -5.89
CA VAL A 110 4.75 -5.30 -6.55
C VAL A 110 5.27 -4.16 -5.67
N ASN A 111 6.23 -4.50 -4.81
CA ASN A 111 6.84 -3.58 -3.87
C ASN A 111 8.33 -3.85 -3.78
N HIS A 112 9.11 -2.84 -3.44
CA HIS A 112 10.49 -3.07 -3.03
C HIS A 112 10.51 -3.70 -1.63
N VAL A 113 11.30 -4.77 -1.45
CA VAL A 113 11.32 -5.50 -0.17
C VAL A 113 11.64 -4.60 1.03
N LEU A 114 12.54 -3.61 0.88
CA LEU A 114 12.87 -2.68 1.96
C LEU A 114 11.74 -1.68 2.24
N ASP A 115 10.89 -1.34 1.26
CA ASP A 115 9.70 -0.53 1.50
C ASP A 115 8.75 -1.27 2.44
N ILE A 116 8.51 -2.55 2.17
CA ILE A 116 7.68 -3.40 3.02
C ILE A 116 8.29 -3.57 4.42
N VAL A 117 9.59 -3.86 4.51
CA VAL A 117 10.27 -3.99 5.81
C VAL A 117 10.12 -2.70 6.62
N LEU A 118 10.36 -1.55 6.01
CA LEU A 118 10.25 -0.25 6.68
C LEU A 118 8.82 0.03 7.13
N ALA A 119 7.86 -0.04 6.21
CA ALA A 119 6.46 0.28 6.49
C ALA A 119 5.87 -0.65 7.56
N GLN A 120 6.04 -1.96 7.40
CA GLN A 120 5.52 -2.95 8.35
C GLN A 120 6.21 -2.86 9.72
N SER A 121 7.53 -2.61 9.77
CA SER A 121 8.22 -2.45 11.05
C SER A 121 7.72 -1.23 11.81
N LEU A 122 7.52 -0.09 11.14
CA LEU A 122 7.03 1.12 11.78
C LEU A 122 5.59 0.96 12.29
N VAL A 123 4.70 0.36 11.50
CA VAL A 123 3.32 0.08 11.91
C VAL A 123 3.30 -0.85 13.12
N GLN A 124 4.01 -1.99 13.08
CA GLN A 124 4.01 -2.96 14.16
C GLN A 124 4.67 -2.42 15.43
N LEU A 125 5.75 -1.65 15.28
CA LEU A 125 6.42 -0.99 16.41
C LEU A 125 5.48 0.02 17.09
N ALA A 126 4.76 0.84 16.31
CA ALA A 126 3.81 1.79 16.88
C ALA A 126 2.69 1.08 17.64
N LEU A 127 2.12 -0.01 17.08
CA LEU A 127 1.10 -0.81 17.74
C LEU A 127 1.61 -1.45 19.04
N ALA A 128 2.83 -1.95 19.04
CA ALA A 128 3.47 -2.54 20.22
C ALA A 128 3.78 -1.49 21.31
N LEU A 129 4.28 -0.30 20.92
CA LEU A 129 4.59 0.79 21.87
C LEU A 129 3.33 1.37 22.53
N VAL A 130 2.20 1.39 21.82
CA VAL A 130 0.90 1.76 22.43
C VAL A 130 0.38 0.68 23.36
N GLY A 131 0.83 -0.57 23.19
CA GLY A 131 0.47 -1.69 24.05
C GLY A 131 -0.83 -2.39 23.67
N PHE A 132 -1.22 -2.38 22.40
CA PHE A 132 -2.38 -3.14 21.94
C PHE A 132 -2.15 -4.65 22.00
N SER A 133 -3.19 -5.39 22.40
CA SER A 133 -3.17 -6.84 22.47
C SER A 133 -2.95 -7.51 21.12
N ARG A 134 -2.35 -8.69 21.11
CA ARG A 134 -2.14 -9.48 19.89
C ARG A 134 -3.42 -9.72 19.08
N PRO A 135 -4.58 -10.07 19.70
CA PRO A 135 -5.83 -10.18 18.95
C PRO A 135 -6.28 -8.87 18.28
N ALA A 136 -6.14 -7.70 18.96
CA ALA A 136 -6.48 -6.42 18.37
C ALA A 136 -5.57 -6.08 17.18
N VAL A 137 -4.26 -6.30 17.32
CA VAL A 137 -3.27 -6.13 16.25
C VAL A 137 -3.56 -7.05 15.06
N LEU A 138 -3.93 -8.32 15.33
CA LEU A 138 -4.30 -9.26 14.27
C LEU A 138 -5.53 -8.79 13.48
N VAL A 139 -6.60 -8.37 14.17
CA VAL A 139 -7.83 -7.89 13.51
C VAL A 139 -7.55 -6.63 12.70
N ALA A 140 -6.80 -5.67 13.26
CA ALA A 140 -6.39 -4.46 12.56
C ALA A 140 -5.54 -4.79 11.31
N GLY A 141 -4.57 -5.68 11.44
CA GLY A 141 -3.71 -6.11 10.33
C GLY A 141 -4.49 -6.83 9.22
N LEU A 142 -5.46 -7.68 9.58
CA LEU A 142 -6.33 -8.35 8.61
C LEU A 142 -7.21 -7.34 7.85
N PHE A 143 -7.74 -6.33 8.53
CA PHE A 143 -8.51 -5.26 7.89
C PHE A 143 -7.64 -4.47 6.90
N VAL A 144 -6.47 -3.98 7.33
CA VAL A 144 -5.55 -3.20 6.49
C VAL A 144 -5.11 -4.01 5.27
N ALA A 145 -4.76 -5.30 5.46
CA ALA A 145 -4.40 -6.16 4.34
C ALA A 145 -5.58 -6.37 3.37
N ALA A 146 -6.77 -6.62 3.89
CA ALA A 146 -7.96 -6.80 3.06
C ALA A 146 -8.28 -5.53 2.26
N GLN A 147 -8.16 -4.37 2.90
CA GLN A 147 -8.40 -3.07 2.31
C GLN A 147 -7.34 -2.72 1.25
N GLY A 148 -6.05 -3.00 1.50
CA GLY A 148 -4.99 -2.82 0.52
C GLY A 148 -5.24 -3.63 -0.77
N TYR A 149 -5.70 -4.87 -0.67
CA TYR A 149 -6.11 -5.66 -1.84
C TYR A 149 -7.38 -5.14 -2.49
N PHE A 150 -8.33 -4.62 -1.71
CA PHE A 150 -9.57 -4.05 -2.24
C PHE A 150 -9.30 -2.79 -3.09
N VAL A 151 -8.51 -1.84 -2.59
CA VAL A 151 -8.22 -0.61 -3.34
C VAL A 151 -7.43 -0.87 -4.62
N HIS A 152 -6.63 -1.94 -4.65
CA HIS A 152 -5.88 -2.41 -5.83
C HIS A 152 -6.71 -3.23 -6.81
N ALA A 153 -7.93 -3.64 -6.44
CA ALA A 153 -8.72 -4.51 -7.30
C ALA A 153 -9.17 -3.81 -8.59
N ASN A 154 -8.98 -4.50 -9.71
CA ASN A 154 -9.46 -4.09 -11.04
C ASN A 154 -10.97 -4.35 -11.16
N ILE A 155 -11.77 -3.73 -10.32
CA ILE A 155 -13.22 -3.89 -10.29
C ILE A 155 -13.93 -2.56 -10.54
N ASP A 156 -15.04 -2.59 -11.29
CA ASP A 156 -15.89 -1.41 -11.50
C ASP A 156 -16.87 -1.26 -10.34
N VAL A 157 -16.35 -0.82 -9.21
CA VAL A 157 -17.12 -0.55 -7.98
C VAL A 157 -16.93 0.89 -7.56
N ARG A 158 -18.06 1.56 -7.29
CA ARG A 158 -18.13 2.93 -6.77
C ARG A 158 -18.85 2.90 -5.43
N ILE A 159 -18.13 3.26 -4.37
CA ILE A 159 -18.69 3.24 -3.01
C ILE A 159 -19.34 4.58 -2.60
N GLY A 160 -19.35 5.56 -3.49
CA GLY A 160 -19.99 6.85 -3.27
C GLY A 160 -19.46 7.58 -2.03
N PRO A 161 -20.34 8.17 -1.19
CA PRO A 161 -19.91 8.93 -0.01
C PRO A 161 -19.09 8.12 1.01
N LEU A 162 -19.10 6.78 0.95
CA LEU A 162 -18.22 5.96 1.80
C LEU A 162 -16.74 6.21 1.53
N ASN A 163 -16.37 6.81 0.38
CA ASN A 163 -15.01 7.29 0.10
C ASN A 163 -14.48 8.30 1.13
N HIS A 164 -15.36 8.97 1.87
CA HIS A 164 -14.96 9.83 2.99
C HIS A 164 -14.50 9.06 4.24
N LEU A 165 -14.79 7.77 4.33
CA LEU A 165 -14.42 6.91 5.45
C LEU A 165 -13.39 5.86 5.07
N LEU A 166 -13.57 5.22 3.92
CA LEU A 166 -12.76 4.10 3.42
C LEU A 166 -12.20 4.46 2.05
N ALA A 167 -10.94 4.14 1.83
CA ALA A 167 -10.35 4.21 0.51
C ALA A 167 -10.99 3.18 -0.45
N SER A 168 -11.05 3.49 -1.73
CA SER A 168 -11.67 2.66 -2.76
C SER A 168 -10.78 2.45 -3.97
N PRO A 169 -11.09 1.46 -4.82
CA PRO A 169 -10.42 1.30 -6.12
C PRO A 169 -10.50 2.56 -6.99
N GLU A 170 -11.60 3.32 -6.90
CA GLU A 170 -11.82 4.57 -7.64
C GLU A 170 -10.77 5.64 -7.26
N GLN A 171 -10.51 5.84 -5.96
CA GLN A 171 -9.50 6.77 -5.47
C GLN A 171 -8.07 6.27 -5.75
N HIS A 172 -7.83 4.98 -5.53
CA HIS A 172 -6.50 4.42 -5.65
C HIS A 172 -6.00 4.34 -7.10
N ARG A 173 -6.90 4.18 -8.07
CA ARG A 173 -6.55 4.32 -9.49
C ARG A 173 -6.07 5.74 -9.83
N LEU A 174 -6.68 6.78 -9.27
CA LEU A 174 -6.21 8.16 -9.42
C LEU A 174 -4.87 8.38 -8.70
N HIS A 175 -4.67 7.76 -7.53
CA HIS A 175 -3.39 7.76 -6.84
C HIS A 175 -2.24 7.19 -7.71
N HIS A 176 -2.53 6.18 -8.52
CA HIS A 176 -1.60 5.61 -9.50
C HIS A 176 -1.58 6.35 -10.86
N SER A 177 -2.29 7.48 -11.02
CA SER A 177 -2.30 8.23 -12.27
C SER A 177 -0.91 8.73 -12.65
N THR A 178 -0.60 8.68 -13.95
CA THR A 178 0.59 9.33 -14.52
C THR A 178 0.48 10.84 -14.52
N ASP A 179 -0.73 11.40 -14.38
CA ASP A 179 -0.98 12.82 -14.17
C ASP A 179 -0.90 13.16 -12.68
N LEU A 180 0.18 13.83 -12.31
CA LEU A 180 0.45 14.20 -10.91
C LEU A 180 -0.59 15.14 -10.31
N SER A 181 -1.37 15.86 -11.15
CA SER A 181 -2.46 16.71 -10.66
C SER A 181 -3.67 15.92 -10.16
N GLU A 182 -3.78 14.65 -10.53
CA GLU A 182 -4.81 13.71 -10.07
C GLU A 182 -4.33 12.85 -8.89
N ALA A 183 -3.01 12.66 -8.79
CA ALA A 183 -2.39 11.78 -7.82
C ALA A 183 -2.41 12.44 -6.42
N GLY A 184 -3.40 12.13 -5.64
CA GLY A 184 -3.53 12.47 -4.24
C GLY A 184 -3.92 11.22 -3.44
N HIS A 185 -4.47 11.41 -2.26
CA HIS A 185 -5.07 10.36 -1.46
C HIS A 185 -4.09 9.21 -1.10
N TYR A 186 -3.38 9.37 0.01
CA TYR A 186 -2.35 8.41 0.43
C TYR A 186 -2.88 7.30 1.36
N GLY A 187 -4.10 7.44 1.89
CA GLY A 187 -4.74 6.38 2.67
C GLY A 187 -5.13 5.21 1.78
N SER A 188 -4.65 4.01 2.10
CA SER A 188 -5.04 2.77 1.42
C SER A 188 -6.13 2.00 2.17
N ASP A 189 -6.55 2.51 3.33
CA ASP A 189 -7.56 1.92 4.20
C ASP A 189 -8.58 2.95 4.68
N LEU A 190 -8.23 3.84 5.62
CA LEU A 190 -9.10 4.89 6.15
C LEU A 190 -8.77 6.24 5.52
N SER A 191 -9.79 6.94 5.01
CA SER A 191 -9.65 8.26 4.38
C SER A 191 -9.57 9.41 5.38
N CYS A 192 -9.76 9.16 6.69
CA CYS A 192 -9.76 10.20 7.71
C CYS A 192 -8.43 10.97 7.81
N TRP A 193 -7.32 10.29 7.55
CA TRP A 193 -6.00 10.91 7.56
C TRP A 193 -5.78 11.84 6.38
N ASP A 194 -6.29 11.48 5.20
CA ASP A 194 -6.26 12.35 4.04
C ASP A 194 -7.09 13.62 4.27
N HIS A 195 -8.25 13.52 4.95
CA HIS A 195 -9.01 14.67 5.39
C HIS A 195 -8.23 15.54 6.38
N LEU A 196 -7.66 14.92 7.41
CA LEU A 196 -6.96 15.63 8.48
C LEU A 196 -5.71 16.36 7.95
N PHE A 197 -4.98 15.75 7.02
CA PHE A 197 -3.72 16.29 6.50
C PHE A 197 -3.83 16.93 5.11
N GLY A 198 -5.06 17.11 4.59
CA GLY A 198 -5.33 17.88 3.37
C GLY A 198 -4.90 17.20 2.07
N SER A 199 -4.82 15.86 2.04
CA SER A 199 -4.52 15.08 0.84
C SER A 199 -5.72 14.30 0.29
N PHE A 200 -6.92 14.54 0.85
CA PHE A 200 -8.12 13.85 0.40
C PHE A 200 -8.47 14.22 -1.04
N THR A 201 -8.56 13.21 -1.88
CA THR A 201 -8.94 13.34 -3.28
C THR A 201 -10.02 12.32 -3.60
N TRP A 202 -11.16 12.80 -4.06
CA TRP A 202 -12.22 11.98 -4.62
C TRP A 202 -12.99 12.78 -5.66
N HIS A 203 -12.96 12.30 -6.89
CA HIS A 203 -13.66 12.90 -8.03
C HIS A 203 -14.61 11.86 -8.62
N PRO A 204 -15.90 11.85 -8.21
CA PRO A 204 -16.86 10.86 -8.66
C PRO A 204 -16.91 10.70 -10.17
N GLY A 205 -16.68 9.48 -10.67
CA GLY A 205 -16.69 9.16 -12.09
C GLY A 205 -15.45 9.61 -12.87
N ARG A 206 -14.46 10.21 -12.22
CA ARG A 206 -13.17 10.53 -12.86
C ARG A 206 -12.36 9.25 -13.01
N GLU A 207 -11.82 9.04 -14.19
CA GLU A 207 -10.94 7.93 -14.53
C GLU A 207 -9.56 8.48 -14.91
N PRO A 208 -8.45 7.86 -14.46
CA PRO A 208 -7.13 8.28 -14.90
C PRO A 208 -6.95 8.00 -16.39
N THR A 209 -6.27 8.90 -17.09
CA THR A 209 -5.93 8.69 -18.51
C THR A 209 -4.97 7.51 -18.68
N ALA A 210 -4.04 7.37 -17.76
CA ALA A 210 -3.11 6.24 -17.66
C ALA A 210 -2.67 6.08 -16.20
N VAL A 211 -2.26 4.87 -15.81
CA VAL A 211 -1.66 4.58 -14.52
C VAL A 211 -0.21 4.12 -14.70
N GLY A 212 0.62 4.35 -13.68
CA GLY A 212 2.04 4.04 -13.72
C GLY A 212 2.91 5.21 -13.25
N LEU A 213 4.13 5.26 -13.72
CA LEU A 213 5.06 6.36 -13.43
C LEU A 213 4.83 7.54 -14.39
N HIS A 214 4.88 8.76 -13.88
CA HIS A 214 4.91 9.98 -14.70
C HIS A 214 6.13 10.00 -15.63
N ASP A 215 7.28 9.54 -15.17
CA ASP A 215 8.48 9.30 -15.98
C ASP A 215 8.85 7.81 -15.94
N PRO A 216 8.41 7.00 -16.91
CA PRO A 216 8.69 5.57 -16.95
C PRO A 216 10.18 5.23 -17.01
N ALA A 217 11.03 6.14 -17.53
CA ALA A 217 12.48 5.93 -17.62
C ALA A 217 13.19 6.04 -16.25
N SER A 218 12.50 6.55 -15.23
CA SER A 218 13.08 6.74 -13.89
C SER A 218 13.28 5.45 -13.10
N PHE A 219 12.57 4.38 -13.45
CA PHE A 219 12.65 3.07 -12.78
C PHE A 219 12.88 1.93 -13.78
N PRO A 220 13.43 0.80 -13.31
CA PRO A 220 13.43 -0.45 -14.08
C PRO A 220 12.00 -0.94 -14.31
N GLY A 221 11.75 -1.59 -15.45
CA GLY A 221 10.47 -2.22 -15.73
C GLY A 221 10.13 -3.34 -14.73
N THR A 222 8.84 -3.66 -14.59
CA THR A 222 8.34 -4.67 -13.61
C THR A 222 9.05 -6.03 -13.77
N GLY A 223 9.42 -6.44 -14.99
CA GLY A 223 10.14 -7.70 -15.25
C GLY A 223 11.62 -7.67 -14.85
N GLU A 224 12.19 -6.49 -14.61
CA GLU A 224 13.60 -6.30 -14.27
C GLU A 224 13.85 -6.37 -12.74
N ILE A 225 13.42 -7.45 -12.10
CA ILE A 225 13.32 -7.59 -10.63
C ILE A 225 14.65 -7.27 -9.94
N LEU A 226 15.78 -7.83 -10.40
CA LEU A 226 17.09 -7.55 -9.80
C LEU A 226 17.47 -6.07 -9.95
N ALA A 227 17.15 -5.47 -11.09
CA ALA A 227 17.41 -4.06 -11.32
C ALA A 227 16.54 -3.17 -10.41
N ALA A 228 15.28 -3.56 -10.17
CA ALA A 228 14.38 -2.90 -9.23
C ALA A 228 14.90 -3.02 -7.79
N LEU A 229 15.34 -4.20 -7.36
CA LEU A 229 15.93 -4.41 -6.03
C LEU A 229 17.20 -3.60 -5.79
N LEU A 230 17.99 -3.35 -6.84
CA LEU A 230 19.21 -2.56 -6.76
C LEU A 230 18.99 -1.06 -7.04
N HIS A 231 17.76 -0.68 -7.44
CA HIS A 231 17.43 0.69 -7.83
C HIS A 231 17.76 1.76 -6.79
N PRO A 232 17.50 1.57 -5.47
CA PRO A 232 17.78 2.58 -4.46
C PRO A 232 19.24 3.04 -4.40
N TRP A 233 20.17 2.17 -4.80
CA TRP A 233 21.62 2.44 -4.78
C TRP A 233 22.16 2.92 -6.12
N ARG A 234 21.37 2.99 -7.18
CA ARG A 234 21.81 3.51 -8.48
C ARG A 234 21.97 5.03 -8.43
N ARG A 235 23.02 5.57 -9.05
CA ARG A 235 23.36 7.01 -9.01
C ARG A 235 22.42 7.92 -9.84
N ARG A 236 21.53 7.39 -10.69
CA ARG A 236 20.54 8.21 -11.40
C ARG A 236 19.55 8.75 -10.36
N ALA A 237 19.45 10.09 -10.29
CA ALA A 237 18.43 10.73 -9.47
C ALA A 237 17.06 10.26 -9.96
N ALA A 238 16.27 9.64 -9.07
CA ALA A 238 14.84 9.50 -9.34
C ALA A 238 14.26 10.91 -9.50
N PRO A 239 13.32 11.14 -10.42
CA PRO A 239 12.61 12.40 -10.48
C PRO A 239 12.01 12.68 -9.11
N ARG A 240 11.99 13.94 -8.74
CA ARG A 240 11.34 14.34 -7.49
C ARG A 240 9.87 13.94 -7.59
N PRO A 241 9.27 13.40 -6.51
CA PRO A 241 7.83 13.29 -6.43
C PRO A 241 7.22 14.64 -6.78
N GLY A 242 6.12 14.61 -7.52
CA GLY A 242 5.49 15.82 -8.05
C GLY A 242 5.16 16.86 -6.99
N PRO A 243 4.86 18.09 -7.43
CA PRO A 243 4.43 19.14 -6.52
C PRO A 243 3.17 18.74 -5.77
N GLU A 244 3.02 19.30 -4.61
CA GLU A 244 1.91 19.15 -3.66
C GLU A 244 0.56 19.64 -4.21
#